data_148ebc4ad2eaca56d2a530b8c9aa3965
#
_entry.id   148ebc4ad2eaca56d2a530b8c9aa3965
#
_cell.length_a   1.000
_cell.length_b   1.000
_cell.length_c   1.000
_cell.angle_alpha   90.00
_cell.angle_beta   90.00
_cell.angle_gamma   90.00
#
_symmetry.space_group_name_H-M   'P 1'
#
loop_
_entity.id
_entity.type
_entity.pdbx_description
1 polymer ?
#
loop_
_entity_poly.entity_id
_entity_poly.type
_entity_poly.pdbx_seq_one_letter_code
_entity_poly.pdbx_strand_id
1 'polypeptide(L)'
;MAYNKINMGGAYTEEYFDQYNNTINNGEARIPICICVDTSRSMHFLLNPSEQLIYKNQSGVVDGQQVNYVEVKPGYKEITKLSRLQEVLCNMFSNMKHDDVISKSAVVCIITFNQFADCYVEFTDINKIDTYSPNRIQLGKDITNVSKGIRMSLERLDQQVAMNSNAGNDSYKPVLIFMSDGVPSDSTEADKAKDIVRQRSEEGKLNVIPISIGAGSNGEYWLKGLSRKSRVYRMNCLQDFEDVFAEIKERIHMTAAVVSTDEYEPDIDAGIPKDADSSAYGKARSEDDLD
;
A
#
# COMPACT_ATOMS: atom_id res chain seq x y z
N MET A 1 31.20 20.96 -14.90
CA MET A 1 30.70 19.87 -15.74
C MET A 1 29.22 20.09 -15.96
N ALA A 2 28.77 20.18 -17.23
CA ALA A 2 27.36 20.44 -17.51
C ALA A 2 26.54 19.16 -17.28
N TYR A 3 25.63 19.23 -16.33
CA TYR A 3 24.67 18.16 -16.08
C TYR A 3 23.72 18.04 -17.27
N ASN A 4 23.66 16.86 -17.87
CA ASN A 4 22.62 16.55 -18.85
C ASN A 4 21.27 16.63 -18.13
N LYS A 5 20.47 17.66 -18.42
CA LYS A 5 19.07 17.73 -17.99
C LYS A 5 18.33 16.54 -18.58
N ILE A 6 18.09 15.52 -17.77
CA ILE A 6 17.12 14.47 -18.08
C ILE A 6 15.77 15.18 -18.12
N ASN A 7 15.13 15.16 -19.29
CA ASN A 7 13.82 15.76 -19.50
C ASN A 7 12.77 14.91 -18.78
N MET A 8 12.61 15.15 -17.47
CA MET A 8 11.63 14.49 -16.62
C MET A 8 10.31 15.18 -16.84
N GLY A 9 9.52 14.63 -17.76
CA GLY A 9 8.24 15.20 -18.18
C GLY A 9 7.37 15.66 -17.01
N GLY A 10 7.29 16.96 -16.81
CA GLY A 10 6.20 17.68 -16.16
C GLY A 10 5.90 17.47 -14.68
N ALA A 11 6.70 16.68 -13.93
CA ALA A 11 6.30 16.24 -12.58
C ALA A 11 6.84 17.12 -11.43
N TYR A 12 8.00 17.76 -11.59
CA TYR A 12 8.60 18.58 -10.51
C TYR A 12 9.13 19.91 -11.07
N THR A 13 8.91 21.00 -10.33
CA THR A 13 9.46 22.32 -10.64
C THR A 13 10.92 22.44 -10.20
N GLU A 14 11.69 23.36 -10.77
CA GLU A 14 13.05 23.66 -10.30
C GLU A 14 13.05 24.03 -8.80
N GLU A 15 12.04 24.75 -8.34
CA GLU A 15 11.84 25.12 -6.94
C GLU A 15 11.68 23.89 -6.04
N TYR A 16 11.01 22.85 -6.50
CA TYR A 16 10.89 21.58 -5.77
C TYR A 16 12.27 20.90 -5.66
N PHE A 17 13.06 20.87 -6.73
CA PHE A 17 14.41 20.31 -6.71
C PHE A 17 15.34 21.07 -5.75
N ASP A 18 15.30 22.39 -5.76
CA ASP A 18 16.11 23.22 -4.87
C ASP A 18 15.68 23.03 -3.41
N GLN A 19 14.39 22.97 -3.14
CA GLN A 19 13.85 22.71 -1.82
C GLN A 19 14.20 21.30 -1.34
N TYR A 20 14.13 20.30 -2.22
CA TYR A 20 14.51 18.92 -1.95
C TYR A 20 16.00 18.84 -1.61
N ASN A 21 16.87 19.37 -2.46
CA ASN A 21 18.31 19.33 -2.26
C ASN A 21 18.75 20.05 -0.97
N ASN A 22 18.15 21.18 -0.66
CA ASN A 22 18.45 21.91 0.58
C ASN A 22 17.93 21.20 1.84
N THR A 23 16.95 20.33 1.70
CA THR A 23 16.29 19.70 2.85
C THR A 23 16.83 18.31 3.17
N ILE A 24 17.32 17.58 2.16
CA ILE A 24 17.65 16.15 2.24
C ILE A 24 19.14 15.88 1.97
N ASN A 25 19.87 16.84 1.48
CA ASN A 25 21.28 16.69 1.09
C ASN A 25 22.21 16.72 2.32
N ASN A 26 22.16 15.67 3.13
CA ASN A 26 23.06 15.47 4.28
C ASN A 26 24.03 14.28 4.08
N GLY A 27 24.12 13.72 2.86
CA GLY A 27 24.97 12.58 2.56
C GLY A 27 24.51 11.23 3.12
N GLU A 28 23.31 11.19 3.71
CA GLU A 28 22.74 9.94 4.25
C GLU A 28 21.95 9.19 3.19
N ALA A 29 22.04 7.87 3.23
CA ALA A 29 21.25 7.01 2.34
C ALA A 29 19.75 7.13 2.62
N ARG A 30 18.94 7.16 1.56
CA ARG A 30 17.48 7.36 1.63
C ARG A 30 16.71 6.12 1.19
N ILE A 31 15.61 5.83 1.89
CA ILE A 31 14.68 4.75 1.55
C ILE A 31 13.43 5.36 0.91
N PRO A 32 13.26 5.27 -0.42
CA PRO A 32 12.03 5.69 -1.08
C PRO A 32 10.90 4.72 -0.78
N ILE A 33 9.82 5.21 -0.16
CA ILE A 33 8.64 4.42 0.17
C ILE A 33 7.44 5.04 -0.55
N CYS A 34 6.86 4.32 -1.50
CA CYS A 34 5.62 4.72 -2.16
C CYS A 34 4.46 3.90 -1.58
N ILE A 35 3.45 4.59 -1.06
CA ILE A 35 2.21 4.01 -0.55
C ILE A 35 1.12 4.27 -1.57
N CYS A 36 0.72 3.22 -2.29
CA CYS A 36 -0.32 3.29 -3.32
C CYS A 36 -1.63 2.77 -2.74
N VAL A 37 -2.64 3.63 -2.64
CA VAL A 37 -3.89 3.33 -1.96
C VAL A 37 -5.10 3.43 -2.88
N ASP A 38 -5.95 2.43 -2.79
CA ASP A 38 -7.23 2.37 -3.47
C ASP A 38 -8.21 3.36 -2.82
N THR A 39 -8.82 4.19 -3.66
CA THR A 39 -9.89 5.12 -3.27
C THR A 39 -11.16 4.91 -4.10
N SER A 40 -11.30 3.75 -4.72
CA SER A 40 -12.49 3.38 -5.49
C SER A 40 -13.74 3.29 -4.62
N ARG A 41 -14.91 3.22 -5.24
CA ARG A 41 -16.19 3.20 -4.53
C ARG A 41 -16.33 2.05 -3.53
N SER A 42 -15.73 0.89 -3.81
CA SER A 42 -15.78 -0.27 -2.91
C SER A 42 -15.16 0.00 -1.54
N MET A 43 -14.24 0.96 -1.46
CA MET A 43 -13.66 1.42 -0.19
C MET A 43 -14.66 2.12 0.74
N HIS A 44 -15.84 2.49 0.24
CA HIS A 44 -16.93 3.01 1.06
C HIS A 44 -17.70 1.91 1.81
N PHE A 45 -17.59 0.67 1.37
CA PHE A 45 -18.32 -0.42 2.02
C PHE A 45 -17.76 -0.70 3.42
N LEU A 46 -18.64 -1.24 4.28
CA LEU A 46 -18.26 -1.66 5.62
C LEU A 46 -17.20 -2.75 5.55
N LEU A 47 -16.23 -2.67 6.44
CA LEU A 47 -15.12 -3.63 6.48
C LEU A 47 -15.61 -5.04 6.85
N ASN A 48 -16.37 -5.18 7.93
CA ASN A 48 -16.95 -6.44 8.40
C ASN A 48 -18.46 -6.25 8.65
N PRO A 49 -19.28 -6.25 7.60
CA PRO A 49 -20.71 -5.92 7.74
C PRO A 49 -21.44 -6.88 8.69
N SER A 50 -21.12 -8.17 8.71
CA SER A 50 -21.74 -9.16 9.61
C SER A 50 -21.48 -8.88 11.10
N GLU A 51 -20.38 -8.24 11.43
CA GLU A 51 -20.05 -7.85 12.80
C GLU A 51 -20.75 -6.58 13.22
N GLN A 52 -20.98 -5.67 12.28
CA GLN A 52 -21.45 -4.30 12.52
C GLN A 52 -22.97 -4.16 12.35
N LEU A 53 -23.60 -4.99 11.52
CA LEU A 53 -24.99 -4.83 11.11
C LEU A 53 -25.94 -5.83 11.77
N ILE A 54 -27.16 -5.36 12.00
CA ILE A 54 -28.34 -6.20 12.26
C ILE A 54 -29.20 -6.14 11.02
N TYR A 55 -29.37 -7.28 10.36
CA TYR A 55 -30.27 -7.38 9.23
C TYR A 55 -31.72 -7.43 9.74
N LYS A 56 -32.56 -6.50 9.29
CA LYS A 56 -33.99 -6.53 9.56
C LYS A 56 -34.67 -7.40 8.50
N ASN A 57 -35.61 -8.23 8.94
CA ASN A 57 -36.47 -9.01 8.03
C ASN A 57 -37.50 -8.11 7.31
N GLN A 58 -37.08 -6.92 6.92
CA GLN A 58 -37.89 -5.96 6.18
C GLN A 58 -37.17 -5.59 4.90
N SER A 59 -37.86 -5.66 3.79
CA SER A 59 -37.39 -5.21 2.49
C SER A 59 -38.28 -4.07 1.98
N GLY A 60 -37.67 -3.19 1.22
CA GLY A 60 -38.39 -2.10 0.56
C GLY A 60 -37.88 -1.94 -0.88
N VAL A 61 -38.48 -1.03 -1.62
CA VAL A 61 -38.05 -0.70 -2.98
C VAL A 61 -37.55 0.74 -2.98
N VAL A 62 -36.31 0.95 -3.39
CA VAL A 62 -35.72 2.27 -3.59
C VAL A 62 -35.23 2.34 -5.03
N ASP A 63 -35.69 3.35 -5.78
CA ASP A 63 -35.38 3.54 -7.20
C ASP A 63 -35.66 2.29 -8.08
N GLY A 64 -36.73 1.55 -7.74
CA GLY A 64 -37.12 0.34 -8.47
C GLY A 64 -36.30 -0.92 -8.13
N GLN A 65 -35.35 -0.83 -7.23
CA GLN A 65 -34.55 -1.97 -6.74
C GLN A 65 -35.02 -2.43 -5.36
N GLN A 66 -35.08 -3.75 -5.18
CA GLN A 66 -35.39 -4.32 -3.88
C GLN A 66 -34.18 -4.18 -2.94
N VAL A 67 -34.39 -3.54 -1.79
CA VAL A 67 -33.35 -3.32 -0.77
C VAL A 67 -33.78 -3.93 0.56
N ASN A 68 -32.82 -4.48 1.28
CA ASN A 68 -33.04 -4.97 2.65
C ASN A 68 -32.60 -3.89 3.63
N TYR A 69 -33.42 -3.61 4.63
CA TYR A 69 -33.08 -2.68 5.70
C TYR A 69 -32.08 -3.33 6.66
N VAL A 70 -31.04 -2.57 6.99
CA VAL A 70 -30.02 -2.93 7.96
C VAL A 70 -29.87 -1.83 9.00
N GLU A 71 -29.50 -2.17 10.19
CA GLU A 71 -29.15 -1.22 11.25
C GLU A 71 -27.74 -1.51 11.77
N VAL A 72 -27.02 -0.47 12.14
CA VAL A 72 -25.77 -0.62 12.89
C VAL A 72 -26.11 -1.09 14.30
N LYS A 73 -25.38 -2.08 14.79
CA LYS A 73 -25.54 -2.58 16.16
C LYS A 73 -25.36 -1.44 17.17
N PRO A 74 -26.20 -1.34 18.23
CA PRO A 74 -26.01 -0.32 19.25
C PRO A 74 -24.61 -0.32 19.83
N GLY A 75 -23.99 0.85 19.90
CA GLY A 75 -22.64 1.01 20.41
C GLY A 75 -21.50 0.72 19.38
N TYR A 76 -21.84 0.29 18.17
CA TYR A 76 -20.86 0.15 17.09
C TYR A 76 -20.77 1.43 16.27
N LYS A 77 -19.52 1.82 15.96
CA LYS A 77 -19.25 2.85 14.97
C LYS A 77 -19.11 2.19 13.61
N GLU A 78 -19.73 2.76 12.59
CA GLU A 78 -19.53 2.30 11.21
C GLU A 78 -18.05 2.42 10.83
N ILE A 79 -17.46 1.29 10.45
CA ILE A 79 -16.07 1.23 10.00
C ILE A 79 -16.10 0.81 8.54
N THR A 80 -15.86 1.78 7.65
CA THR A 80 -15.67 1.52 6.23
C THR A 80 -14.23 1.09 5.96
N LYS A 81 -13.98 0.47 4.81
CA LYS A 81 -12.63 0.12 4.38
C LYS A 81 -11.75 1.36 4.28
N LEU A 82 -12.29 2.49 3.75
CA LEU A 82 -11.55 3.75 3.68
C LEU A 82 -11.20 4.29 5.07
N SER A 83 -12.16 4.31 6.01
CA SER A 83 -11.88 4.81 7.37
C SER A 83 -10.83 3.94 8.07
N ARG A 84 -10.82 2.64 7.84
CA ARG A 84 -9.79 1.74 8.33
C ARG A 84 -8.43 2.04 7.68
N LEU A 85 -8.40 2.23 6.36
CA LEU A 85 -7.17 2.60 5.64
C LEU A 85 -6.58 3.90 6.18
N GLN A 86 -7.41 4.93 6.38
CA GLN A 86 -6.97 6.21 6.94
C GLN A 86 -6.36 6.06 8.34
N GLU A 87 -7.02 5.32 9.22
CA GLU A 87 -6.53 5.02 10.57
C GLU A 87 -5.18 4.29 10.54
N VAL A 88 -5.07 3.29 9.70
CA VAL A 88 -3.84 2.50 9.49
C VAL A 88 -2.70 3.38 9.02
N LEU A 89 -2.92 4.24 8.04
CA LEU A 89 -1.88 5.14 7.54
C LEU A 89 -1.44 6.16 8.60
N CYS A 90 -2.37 6.72 9.39
CA CYS A 90 -2.03 7.62 10.49
C CYS A 90 -1.15 6.91 11.53
N ASN A 91 -1.52 5.69 11.91
CA ASN A 91 -0.75 4.89 12.87
C ASN A 91 0.62 4.51 12.29
N MET A 92 0.68 4.14 11.01
CA MET A 92 1.93 3.83 10.32
C MET A 92 2.88 5.03 10.34
N PHE A 93 2.42 6.22 9.99
CA PHE A 93 3.25 7.43 10.02
C PHE A 93 3.71 7.77 11.43
N SER A 94 2.83 7.65 12.43
CA SER A 94 3.21 7.83 13.82
C SER A 94 4.34 6.90 14.22
N ASN A 95 4.20 5.61 13.92
CA ASN A 95 5.19 4.60 14.26
C ASN A 95 6.51 4.79 13.49
N MET A 96 6.45 5.12 12.19
CA MET A 96 7.65 5.39 11.37
C MET A 96 8.47 6.57 11.92
N LYS A 97 7.81 7.61 12.42
CA LYS A 97 8.50 8.77 13.03
C LYS A 97 9.20 8.45 14.34
N HIS A 98 8.73 7.45 15.07
CA HIS A 98 9.32 7.01 16.33
C HIS A 98 10.35 5.90 16.18
N ASP A 99 10.58 5.43 14.94
CA ASP A 99 11.59 4.42 14.67
C ASP A 99 12.93 5.08 14.36
N ASP A 100 14.00 4.67 15.05
CA ASP A 100 15.32 5.30 14.96
C ASP A 100 15.98 5.21 13.58
N VAL A 101 15.69 4.16 12.79
CA VAL A 101 16.22 3.96 11.46
C VAL A 101 15.34 4.62 10.41
N ILE A 102 14.04 4.35 10.47
CA ILE A 102 13.07 4.82 9.48
C ILE A 102 12.96 6.35 9.53
N SER A 103 12.91 6.94 10.73
CA SER A 103 12.79 8.39 10.90
C SER A 103 13.95 9.17 10.28
N LYS A 104 15.13 8.56 10.19
CA LYS A 104 16.33 9.20 9.64
C LYS A 104 16.47 9.00 8.13
N SER A 105 15.93 7.92 7.59
CA SER A 105 16.19 7.52 6.21
C SER A 105 14.98 7.53 5.28
N ALA A 106 13.75 7.41 5.79
CA ALA A 106 12.58 7.29 4.95
C ALA A 106 12.13 8.59 4.31
N VAL A 107 11.93 8.55 3.01
CA VAL A 107 11.17 9.53 2.23
C VAL A 107 9.92 8.83 1.67
N VAL A 108 8.76 9.42 1.90
CA VAL A 108 7.48 8.76 1.66
C VAL A 108 6.62 9.59 0.71
N CYS A 109 6.01 8.93 -0.28
CA CYS A 109 4.93 9.51 -1.08
C CYS A 109 3.65 8.69 -0.93
N ILE A 110 2.50 9.32 -1.17
CA ILE A 110 1.20 8.67 -1.24
C ILE A 110 0.62 8.88 -2.64
N ILE A 111 0.34 7.78 -3.31
CA ILE A 111 -0.43 7.75 -4.55
C ILE A 111 -1.82 7.24 -4.22
N THR A 112 -2.85 7.98 -4.62
CA THR A 112 -4.23 7.51 -4.57
C THR A 112 -4.66 7.08 -5.97
N PHE A 113 -5.46 6.02 -6.06
CA PHE A 113 -6.01 5.61 -7.35
C PHE A 113 -7.46 5.17 -7.26
N ASN A 114 -8.17 5.43 -8.35
CA ASN A 114 -9.53 5.02 -8.64
C ASN A 114 -9.68 4.94 -10.18
N GLN A 115 -10.52 5.70 -10.83
CA GLN A 115 -10.51 5.89 -12.28
C GLN A 115 -9.22 6.61 -12.77
N PHE A 116 -8.64 7.44 -11.93
CA PHE A 116 -7.39 8.16 -12.14
C PHE A 116 -6.37 7.75 -11.08
N ALA A 117 -5.12 8.13 -11.27
CA ALA A 117 -4.11 8.06 -10.25
C ALA A 117 -3.59 9.47 -10.00
N ASP A 118 -3.45 9.84 -8.73
CA ASP A 118 -2.99 11.16 -8.31
C ASP A 118 -1.91 11.03 -7.23
N CYS A 119 -0.91 11.90 -7.31
CA CYS A 119 0.08 12.01 -6.24
C CYS A 119 -0.52 12.88 -5.12
N TYR A 120 -1.03 12.21 -4.08
CA TYR A 120 -1.67 12.87 -2.95
C TYR A 120 -0.66 13.54 -2.00
N VAL A 121 0.48 12.90 -1.77
CA VAL A 121 1.62 13.45 -1.05
C VAL A 121 2.87 13.15 -1.88
N GLU A 122 3.58 14.21 -2.29
CA GLU A 122 4.88 14.08 -2.96
C GLU A 122 5.93 13.53 -1.99
N PHE A 123 7.03 12.96 -2.53
CA PHE A 123 8.10 12.44 -1.69
C PHE A 123 8.56 13.47 -0.66
N THR A 124 8.36 13.14 0.58
CA THR A 124 8.59 14.01 1.73
C THR A 124 9.29 13.20 2.82
N ASP A 125 10.26 13.81 3.51
CA ASP A 125 10.85 13.23 4.71
C ASP A 125 9.75 12.86 5.71
N ILE A 126 9.79 11.63 6.23
CA ILE A 126 8.73 11.13 7.11
C ILE A 126 8.45 12.05 8.30
N ASN A 127 9.46 12.73 8.83
CA ASN A 127 9.30 13.65 9.96
C ASN A 127 8.50 14.91 9.61
N LYS A 128 8.47 15.28 8.30
CA LYS A 128 7.75 16.46 7.80
C LYS A 128 6.33 16.15 7.35
N ILE A 129 5.98 14.87 7.15
CA ILE A 129 4.62 14.48 6.79
C ILE A 129 3.67 14.81 7.96
N ASP A 130 2.53 15.44 7.66
CA ASP A 130 1.45 15.53 8.62
C ASP A 130 0.86 14.12 8.89
N THR A 131 1.03 13.63 10.11
CA THR A 131 0.59 12.30 10.54
C THR A 131 -0.90 12.06 10.29
N TYR A 132 -1.70 13.12 10.31
CA TYR A 132 -3.15 13.05 10.09
C TYR A 132 -3.59 13.38 8.66
N SER A 133 -2.64 13.64 7.76
CA SER A 133 -2.97 13.88 6.34
C SER A 133 -3.81 12.77 5.70
N PRO A 134 -3.63 11.46 6.05
CA PRO A 134 -4.47 10.40 5.50
C PRO A 134 -5.96 10.56 5.77
N ASN A 135 -6.35 11.21 6.87
CA ASN A 135 -7.76 11.45 7.19
C ASN A 135 -8.49 12.33 6.17
N ARG A 136 -7.75 13.03 5.32
CA ARG A 136 -8.29 13.88 4.25
C ARG A 136 -8.36 13.17 2.88
N ILE A 137 -7.88 11.92 2.78
CA ILE A 137 -8.05 11.11 1.57
C ILE A 137 -9.56 10.87 1.37
N GLN A 138 -10.04 11.22 0.19
CA GLN A 138 -11.45 11.10 -0.17
C GLN A 138 -11.68 9.95 -1.15
N LEU A 139 -12.90 9.45 -1.15
CA LEU A 139 -13.34 8.49 -2.16
C LEU A 139 -13.33 9.15 -3.55
N GLY A 140 -12.84 8.39 -4.51
CA GLY A 140 -12.94 8.73 -5.92
C GLY A 140 -14.20 8.17 -6.57
N LYS A 141 -14.16 8.09 -7.91
CA LYS A 141 -15.24 7.50 -8.72
C LYS A 141 -15.16 5.98 -8.79
N ASP A 142 -16.18 5.39 -9.34
CA ASP A 142 -16.57 3.97 -9.25
C ASP A 142 -15.56 2.92 -9.70
N ILE A 143 -14.54 3.26 -10.48
CA ILE A 143 -13.65 2.34 -11.17
C ILE A 143 -12.35 2.13 -10.39
N THR A 144 -11.88 0.88 -10.32
CA THR A 144 -10.58 0.49 -9.72
C THR A 144 -9.55 0.28 -10.83
N ASN A 145 -8.92 1.37 -11.31
CA ASN A 145 -7.90 1.31 -12.35
C ASN A 145 -6.51 1.11 -11.72
N VAL A 146 -6.22 -0.13 -11.38
CA VAL A 146 -4.99 -0.53 -10.70
C VAL A 146 -3.74 -0.22 -11.51
N SER A 147 -3.81 -0.39 -12.84
CA SER A 147 -2.63 -0.16 -13.69
C SER A 147 -2.11 1.26 -13.60
N LYS A 148 -3.00 2.26 -13.46
CA LYS A 148 -2.59 3.65 -13.30
C LYS A 148 -1.91 3.90 -11.96
N GLY A 149 -2.46 3.35 -10.87
CA GLY A 149 -1.86 3.44 -9.54
C GLY A 149 -0.45 2.86 -9.53
N ILE A 150 -0.28 1.64 -10.06
CA ILE A 150 1.02 0.98 -10.15
C ILE A 150 2.01 1.78 -11.00
N ARG A 151 1.62 2.18 -12.22
CA ARG A 151 2.51 2.91 -13.13
C ARG A 151 3.00 4.22 -12.53
N MET A 152 2.09 5.00 -11.95
CA MET A 152 2.47 6.25 -11.27
C MET A 152 3.40 5.97 -10.08
N SER A 153 3.13 4.95 -9.30
CA SER A 153 3.98 4.58 -8.17
C SER A 153 5.39 4.22 -8.60
N LEU A 154 5.53 3.41 -9.65
CA LEU A 154 6.84 3.03 -10.19
C LEU A 154 7.58 4.24 -10.76
N GLU A 155 6.89 5.09 -11.51
CA GLU A 155 7.46 6.33 -12.05
C GLU A 155 7.99 7.22 -10.94
N ARG A 156 7.20 7.45 -9.88
CA ARG A 156 7.61 8.28 -8.74
C ARG A 156 8.79 7.67 -7.99
N LEU A 157 8.82 6.35 -7.78
CA LEU A 157 9.95 5.67 -7.17
C LEU A 157 11.22 5.81 -8.01
N ASP A 158 11.14 5.61 -9.33
CA ASP A 158 12.28 5.75 -10.22
C ASP A 158 12.82 7.18 -10.23
N GLN A 159 11.94 8.20 -10.26
CA GLN A 159 12.30 9.60 -10.15
C GLN A 159 13.01 9.90 -8.82
N GLN A 160 12.48 9.39 -7.70
CA GLN A 160 13.07 9.60 -6.38
C GLN A 160 14.46 8.96 -6.25
N VAL A 161 14.64 7.74 -6.76
CA VAL A 161 15.96 7.09 -6.79
C VAL A 161 16.96 7.92 -7.61
N ALA A 162 16.54 8.40 -8.78
CA ALA A 162 17.39 9.26 -9.61
C ALA A 162 17.73 10.59 -8.91
N MET A 163 16.79 11.20 -8.20
CA MET A 163 17.01 12.41 -7.41
C MET A 163 18.02 12.19 -6.28
N ASN A 164 17.90 11.10 -5.54
CA ASN A 164 18.85 10.74 -4.49
C ASN A 164 20.27 10.63 -5.07
N SER A 165 20.43 9.89 -6.15
CA SER A 165 21.74 9.71 -6.82
C SER A 165 22.31 11.03 -7.33
N ASN A 166 21.48 11.91 -7.92
CA ASN A 166 21.92 13.22 -8.41
C ASN A 166 22.34 14.16 -7.26
N ALA A 167 21.74 14.02 -6.09
CA ALA A 167 22.10 14.76 -4.88
C ALA A 167 23.36 14.18 -4.18
N GLY A 168 23.94 13.10 -4.70
CA GLY A 168 25.08 12.43 -4.08
C GLY A 168 24.72 11.59 -2.85
N ASN A 169 23.42 11.31 -2.65
CA ASN A 169 22.95 10.42 -1.63
C ASN A 169 22.81 8.99 -2.19
N ASP A 170 23.18 8.00 -1.40
CA ASP A 170 22.85 6.63 -1.73
C ASP A 170 21.34 6.42 -1.62
N SER A 171 20.81 5.55 -2.48
CA SER A 171 19.42 5.16 -2.42
C SER A 171 19.33 3.68 -2.04
N TYR A 172 18.67 3.41 -0.94
CA TYR A 172 18.29 2.04 -0.62
C TYR A 172 17.26 1.52 -1.62
N LYS A 173 17.09 0.21 -1.65
CA LYS A 173 16.05 -0.44 -2.45
C LYS A 173 14.69 0.19 -2.17
N PRO A 174 13.98 0.69 -3.19
CA PRO A 174 12.68 1.31 -3.01
C PRO A 174 11.63 0.30 -2.53
N VAL A 175 10.63 0.81 -1.80
CA VAL A 175 9.52 0.02 -1.24
C VAL A 175 8.21 0.50 -1.84
N LEU A 176 7.41 -0.43 -2.37
CA LEU A 176 6.03 -0.21 -2.79
C LEU A 176 5.08 -0.90 -1.82
N ILE A 177 4.32 -0.13 -1.06
CA ILE A 177 3.20 -0.61 -0.24
C ILE A 177 1.93 -0.40 -1.06
N PHE A 178 1.29 -1.49 -1.48
CA PHE A 178 0.10 -1.43 -2.33
C PHE A 178 -1.13 -1.90 -1.55
N MET A 179 -2.12 -1.01 -1.38
CA MET A 179 -3.30 -1.25 -0.55
C MET A 179 -4.56 -1.17 -1.40
N SER A 180 -5.34 -2.26 -1.44
CA SER A 180 -6.60 -2.33 -2.19
C SER A 180 -7.56 -3.33 -1.56
N ASP A 181 -8.85 -3.18 -1.86
CA ASP A 181 -9.92 -4.06 -1.41
C ASP A 181 -10.49 -4.97 -2.51
N GLY A 182 -9.96 -4.89 -3.73
CA GLY A 182 -10.66 -5.49 -4.82
C GLY A 182 -9.88 -6.01 -6.00
N VAL A 183 -10.66 -6.52 -6.94
CA VAL A 183 -10.20 -6.97 -8.25
C VAL A 183 -10.11 -5.76 -9.18
N PRO A 184 -9.04 -5.62 -9.98
CA PRO A 184 -8.92 -4.56 -10.96
C PRO A 184 -10.09 -4.53 -11.94
N SER A 185 -10.61 -3.34 -12.24
CA SER A 185 -11.58 -3.12 -13.31
C SER A 185 -10.90 -3.12 -14.70
N ASP A 186 -9.61 -2.86 -14.73
CA ASP A 186 -8.75 -2.81 -15.93
C ASP A 186 -7.86 -4.05 -16.07
N SER A 187 -8.42 -5.25 -15.89
CA SER A 187 -7.72 -6.51 -15.66
C SER A 187 -6.50 -6.76 -16.59
N THR A 188 -6.63 -6.55 -17.90
CA THR A 188 -5.52 -6.76 -18.85
C THR A 188 -4.34 -5.81 -18.62
N GLU A 189 -4.61 -4.52 -18.40
CA GLU A 189 -3.55 -3.53 -18.13
C GLU A 189 -2.99 -3.67 -16.71
N ALA A 190 -3.85 -4.04 -15.76
CA ALA A 190 -3.44 -4.34 -14.40
C ALA A 190 -2.52 -5.55 -14.33
N ASP A 191 -2.78 -6.61 -15.10
CA ASP A 191 -1.92 -7.78 -15.16
C ASP A 191 -0.54 -7.46 -15.76
N LYS A 192 -0.49 -6.65 -16.83
CA LYS A 192 0.80 -6.16 -17.36
C LYS A 192 1.57 -5.33 -16.32
N ALA A 193 0.88 -4.46 -15.58
CA ALA A 193 1.52 -3.65 -14.54
C ALA A 193 2.01 -4.52 -13.38
N LYS A 194 1.22 -5.54 -12.99
CA LYS A 194 1.59 -6.55 -11.99
C LYS A 194 2.86 -7.30 -12.40
N ASP A 195 2.97 -7.73 -13.67
CA ASP A 195 4.14 -8.44 -14.16
C ASP A 195 5.41 -7.58 -14.07
N ILE A 196 5.31 -6.28 -14.36
CA ILE A 196 6.44 -5.35 -14.20
C ILE A 196 6.87 -5.24 -12.72
N VAL A 197 5.92 -5.09 -11.79
CA VAL A 197 6.19 -5.04 -10.35
C VAL A 197 6.86 -6.33 -9.89
N ARG A 198 6.29 -7.47 -10.29
CA ARG A 198 6.81 -8.79 -9.95
C ARG A 198 8.23 -8.98 -10.48
N GLN A 199 8.48 -8.65 -11.75
CA GLN A 199 9.81 -8.74 -12.35
C GLN A 199 10.83 -7.90 -11.56
N ARG A 200 10.51 -6.63 -11.25
CA ARG A 200 11.40 -5.77 -10.45
C ARG A 200 11.67 -6.33 -9.05
N SER A 201 10.68 -6.98 -8.46
CA SER A 201 10.82 -7.65 -7.16
C SER A 201 11.72 -8.89 -7.25
N GLU A 202 11.56 -9.69 -8.32
CA GLU A 202 12.40 -10.88 -8.59
C GLU A 202 13.86 -10.50 -8.90
N GLU A 203 14.08 -9.38 -9.58
CA GLU A 203 15.40 -8.81 -9.85
C GLU A 203 16.05 -8.13 -8.63
N GLY A 204 15.40 -8.14 -7.48
CA GLY A 204 15.90 -7.49 -6.28
C GLY A 204 15.86 -5.96 -6.30
N LYS A 205 15.22 -5.33 -7.29
CA LYS A 205 15.18 -3.87 -7.50
C LYS A 205 14.05 -3.16 -6.76
N LEU A 206 13.07 -3.89 -6.24
CA LEU A 206 11.89 -3.34 -5.59
C LEU A 206 11.42 -4.27 -4.47
N ASN A 207 11.17 -3.72 -3.29
CA ASN A 207 10.44 -4.41 -2.24
C ASN A 207 8.95 -4.12 -2.39
N VAL A 208 8.11 -5.18 -2.42
CA VAL A 208 6.66 -5.04 -2.61
C VAL A 208 5.92 -5.63 -1.42
N ILE A 209 5.01 -4.84 -0.88
CA ILE A 209 4.18 -5.20 0.29
C ILE A 209 2.71 -5.01 -0.10
N PRO A 210 2.05 -6.06 -0.63
CA PRO A 210 0.63 -5.98 -0.97
C PRO A 210 -0.21 -6.14 0.30
N ILE A 211 -1.17 -5.24 0.49
CA ILE A 211 -2.07 -5.22 1.64
C ILE A 211 -3.51 -5.30 1.15
N SER A 212 -4.24 -6.27 1.66
CA SER A 212 -5.68 -6.46 1.43
C SER A 212 -6.48 -5.77 2.54
N ILE A 213 -7.43 -4.92 2.15
CA ILE A 213 -8.36 -4.26 3.08
C ILE A 213 -9.76 -4.80 2.83
N GLY A 214 -10.08 -5.93 3.48
CA GLY A 214 -11.37 -6.58 3.31
C GLY A 214 -11.65 -7.01 1.87
N ALA A 215 -10.62 -7.40 1.12
CA ALA A 215 -10.77 -7.95 -0.22
C ALA A 215 -11.36 -9.37 -0.14
N GLY A 216 -12.22 -9.69 -1.10
CA GLY A 216 -12.66 -11.07 -1.29
C GLY A 216 -11.53 -11.94 -1.87
N SER A 217 -11.77 -13.26 -1.94
CA SER A 217 -10.78 -14.25 -2.39
C SER A 217 -10.13 -13.92 -3.74
N ASN A 218 -10.90 -13.41 -4.70
CA ASN A 218 -10.38 -13.02 -6.03
C ASN A 218 -9.44 -11.81 -5.95
N GLY A 219 -9.76 -10.82 -5.12
CA GLY A 219 -8.91 -9.65 -4.90
C GLY A 219 -7.61 -10.02 -4.20
N GLU A 220 -7.67 -10.86 -3.17
CA GLU A 220 -6.48 -11.38 -2.51
C GLU A 220 -5.61 -12.23 -3.44
N TYR A 221 -6.23 -13.07 -4.27
CA TYR A 221 -5.50 -13.85 -5.27
C TYR A 221 -4.72 -12.95 -6.24
N TRP A 222 -5.36 -11.86 -6.70
CA TRP A 222 -4.70 -10.91 -7.57
C TRP A 222 -3.54 -10.19 -6.86
N LEU A 223 -3.76 -9.72 -5.63
CA LEU A 223 -2.75 -9.04 -4.82
C LEU A 223 -1.53 -9.92 -4.52
N LYS A 224 -1.73 -11.22 -4.28
CA LYS A 224 -0.63 -12.20 -4.11
C LYS A 224 0.33 -12.21 -5.29
N GLY A 225 -0.17 -11.97 -6.50
CA GLY A 225 0.63 -11.92 -7.72
C GLY A 225 1.60 -10.75 -7.80
N LEU A 226 1.44 -9.70 -6.98
CA LEU A 226 2.34 -8.55 -6.96
C LEU A 226 3.70 -8.87 -6.33
N SER A 227 3.75 -9.77 -5.35
CA SER A 227 4.98 -10.07 -4.63
C SER A 227 5.64 -11.36 -5.12
N ARG A 228 6.98 -11.40 -5.09
CA ARG A 228 7.78 -12.57 -5.46
C ARG A 228 7.34 -13.86 -4.75
N LYS A 229 6.99 -13.77 -3.46
CA LYS A 229 6.58 -14.92 -2.66
C LYS A 229 5.06 -15.13 -2.61
N SER A 230 4.31 -14.48 -3.48
CA SER A 230 2.85 -14.61 -3.52
C SER A 230 2.18 -14.36 -2.14
N ARG A 231 2.75 -13.44 -1.36
CA ARG A 231 2.26 -13.07 -0.04
C ARG A 231 1.40 -11.83 -0.12
N VAL A 232 0.29 -11.82 0.62
CA VAL A 232 -0.55 -10.64 0.84
C VAL A 232 -0.82 -10.51 2.33
N TYR A 233 -0.74 -9.28 2.85
CA TYR A 233 -1.08 -8.97 4.23
C TYR A 233 -2.54 -8.58 4.30
N ARG A 234 -3.26 -9.12 5.28
CA ARG A 234 -4.67 -8.78 5.51
C ARG A 234 -4.76 -7.72 6.59
N MET A 235 -5.70 -6.82 6.40
CA MET A 235 -5.95 -5.74 7.33
C MET A 235 -7.45 -5.61 7.57
N ASN A 236 -7.96 -6.55 8.36
CA ASN A 236 -9.37 -6.66 8.69
C ASN A 236 -9.69 -6.06 10.07
N CYS A 237 -8.71 -6.03 10.98
CA CYS A 237 -8.85 -5.48 12.33
C CYS A 237 -7.59 -4.69 12.74
N LEU A 238 -7.62 -4.04 13.91
CA LEU A 238 -6.48 -3.27 14.42
C LEU A 238 -5.28 -4.16 14.78
N GLN A 239 -5.52 -5.38 15.23
CA GLN A 239 -4.43 -6.31 15.57
C GLN A 239 -3.64 -6.68 14.33
N ASP A 240 -4.32 -6.91 13.20
CA ASP A 240 -3.64 -7.18 11.92
C ASP A 240 -2.66 -6.06 11.55
N PHE A 241 -2.97 -4.81 11.93
CA PHE A 241 -2.09 -3.67 11.67
C PHE A 241 -0.75 -3.78 12.39
N GLU A 242 -0.75 -4.16 13.65
CA GLU A 242 0.50 -4.27 14.43
C GLU A 242 1.41 -5.32 13.82
N ASP A 243 0.86 -6.46 13.43
CA ASP A 243 1.61 -7.54 12.79
C ASP A 243 2.17 -7.13 11.42
N VAL A 244 1.33 -6.50 10.59
CA VAL A 244 1.75 -5.99 9.27
C VAL A 244 2.79 -4.89 9.40
N PHE A 245 2.62 -3.99 10.37
CA PHE A 245 3.57 -2.90 10.58
C PHE A 245 4.92 -3.41 11.09
N ALA A 246 4.92 -4.38 11.99
CA ALA A 246 6.16 -5.00 12.48
C ALA A 246 6.97 -5.58 11.31
N GLU A 247 6.31 -6.24 10.36
CA GLU A 247 6.98 -6.78 9.19
C GLU A 247 7.41 -5.70 8.18
N ILE A 248 6.62 -4.65 7.96
CA ILE A 248 7.03 -3.49 7.16
C ILE A 248 8.30 -2.88 7.73
N LYS A 249 8.32 -2.67 9.05
CA LYS A 249 9.46 -2.16 9.78
C LYS A 249 10.70 -3.04 9.61
N GLU A 250 10.56 -4.35 9.81
CA GLU A 250 11.65 -5.29 9.65
C GLU A 250 12.24 -5.25 8.23
N ARG A 251 11.39 -5.24 7.19
CA ARG A 251 11.84 -5.15 5.80
C ARG A 251 12.56 -3.85 5.49
N ILE A 252 12.11 -2.73 6.04
CA ILE A 252 12.80 -1.44 5.88
C ILE A 252 14.15 -1.47 6.59
N HIS A 253 14.21 -2.01 7.82
CA HIS A 253 15.46 -2.16 8.57
C HIS A 253 16.47 -3.05 7.85
N MET A 254 16.03 -4.19 7.32
CA MET A 254 16.88 -5.07 6.51
C MET A 254 17.39 -4.35 5.26
N THR A 255 16.54 -3.56 4.61
CA THR A 255 16.95 -2.75 3.46
C THR A 255 18.03 -1.75 3.85
N ALA A 256 17.91 -1.08 5.00
CA ALA A 256 18.90 -0.15 5.51
C ALA A 256 20.22 -0.81 5.91
N ALA A 257 20.20 -2.06 6.36
CA ALA A 257 21.38 -2.79 6.78
C ALA A 257 22.27 -3.25 5.62
N VAL A 258 21.72 -3.44 4.42
CA VAL A 258 22.44 -4.02 3.25
C VAL A 258 23.49 -3.07 2.66
N VAL A 259 23.33 -1.76 2.79
CA VAL A 259 24.33 -0.78 2.27
C VAL A 259 25.65 -0.83 3.04
N SER A 260 25.69 -1.44 4.22
CA SER A 260 26.91 -1.56 5.01
C SER A 260 27.82 -2.74 4.64
N THR A 261 27.39 -3.62 3.71
CA THR A 261 28.17 -4.80 3.30
C THR A 261 27.96 -5.09 1.82
N ASP A 262 28.95 -4.80 0.99
CA ASP A 262 28.93 -4.98 -0.48
C ASP A 262 28.77 -6.44 -0.99
N GLU A 263 28.52 -7.43 -0.13
CA GLU A 263 28.54 -8.85 -0.51
C GLU A 263 27.33 -9.70 -0.07
N TYR A 264 26.32 -9.14 0.60
CA TYR A 264 25.20 -9.96 1.09
C TYR A 264 23.86 -9.44 0.57
N GLU A 265 23.27 -10.14 -0.41
CA GLU A 265 21.82 -10.03 -0.67
C GLU A 265 21.09 -10.86 0.41
N PRO A 266 20.57 -10.25 1.48
CA PRO A 266 19.77 -10.99 2.43
C PRO A 266 18.52 -11.47 1.70
N ASP A 267 18.24 -12.77 1.75
CA ASP A 267 16.91 -13.28 1.41
C ASP A 267 15.96 -12.74 2.47
N ILE A 268 15.42 -11.53 2.19
CA ILE A 268 14.53 -10.78 3.08
C ILE A 268 13.31 -11.62 3.50
N ASP A 269 13.11 -12.71 2.80
CA ASP A 269 12.05 -13.65 3.04
C ASP A 269 12.49 -14.90 3.84
N ALA A 270 13.78 -15.09 4.13
CA ALA A 270 14.28 -16.29 4.78
C ALA A 270 13.98 -16.37 6.29
N GLY A 271 13.67 -15.25 6.94
CA GLY A 271 13.42 -15.17 8.39
C GLY A 271 11.99 -15.37 8.84
N ILE A 272 11.04 -15.60 7.93
CA ILE A 272 9.63 -15.69 8.29
C ILE A 272 9.24 -17.16 8.48
N PRO A 273 8.67 -17.56 9.64
CA PRO A 273 8.21 -18.92 9.86
C PRO A 273 7.26 -19.36 8.75
N LYS A 274 7.50 -20.54 8.18
CA LYS A 274 6.69 -21.14 7.11
C LYS A 274 5.26 -21.51 7.56
N ASP A 275 4.92 -21.32 8.83
CA ASP A 275 3.78 -21.94 9.50
C ASP A 275 2.55 -21.06 9.69
N ALA A 276 2.47 -19.91 9.00
CA ALA A 276 1.15 -19.29 8.81
C ALA A 276 0.41 -19.97 7.66
N ASP A 277 0.37 -21.30 7.69
CA ASP A 277 -0.32 -22.10 6.70
C ASP A 277 -1.82 -21.99 6.89
N SER A 278 -2.50 -21.78 5.78
CA SER A 278 -3.93 -21.64 5.60
C SER A 278 -4.74 -22.91 5.93
N SER A 279 -4.18 -23.89 6.65
CA SER A 279 -4.84 -25.16 6.96
C SER A 279 -5.82 -25.11 8.14
N ALA A 280 -5.97 -23.97 8.83
CA ALA A 280 -6.84 -23.85 10.00
C ALA A 280 -8.26 -23.32 9.71
N TYR A 281 -8.59 -22.96 8.46
CA TYR A 281 -9.95 -22.50 8.14
C TYR A 281 -10.61 -23.35 7.07
N GLY A 282 -11.51 -24.22 7.56
CA GLY A 282 -12.70 -24.63 6.84
C GLY A 282 -12.55 -25.79 5.89
N LYS A 283 -12.56 -27.00 6.41
CA LYS A 283 -13.27 -28.08 5.70
C LYS A 283 -14.73 -27.64 5.56
N ALA A 284 -15.12 -27.18 4.39
CA ALA A 284 -16.51 -27.16 3.99
C ALA A 284 -17.02 -28.61 4.10
N ARG A 285 -18.04 -28.83 4.93
CA ARG A 285 -18.80 -30.08 4.92
C ARG A 285 -19.42 -30.21 3.54
N SER A 286 -19.12 -31.29 2.85
CA SER A 286 -19.85 -31.72 1.66
C SER A 286 -21.29 -32.01 2.05
N GLU A 287 -22.24 -31.65 1.17
CA GLU A 287 -23.70 -31.86 1.34
C GLU A 287 -24.15 -33.35 1.27
N ASP A 288 -23.25 -34.31 1.40
CA ASP A 288 -23.55 -35.73 1.18
C ASP A 288 -23.76 -36.53 2.48
N ASP A 289 -23.91 -35.90 3.65
CA ASP A 289 -24.22 -36.61 4.91
C ASP A 289 -25.63 -36.26 5.46
N LEU A 290 -26.63 -36.42 4.63
CA LEU A 290 -28.03 -36.50 5.06
C LEU A 290 -28.68 -37.75 4.43
N ASP A 291 -28.56 -38.85 5.15
CA ASP A 291 -29.54 -39.97 5.21
C ASP A 291 -29.88 -40.26 6.67
#